data_6753667b99f6be4b2bedb9eda72580aa
#
_entry.id   6753667b99f6be4b2bedb9eda72580aa
#
_cell.length_a   1.000
_cell.length_b   1.000
_cell.length_c   1.000
_cell.angle_alpha   90.00
_cell.angle_beta   90.00
_cell.angle_gamma   90.00
#
_symmetry.space_group_name_H-M   'P 1'
#
loop_
_entity.id
_entity.type
_entity.pdbx_description
1 polymer ?
#
loop_
_entity_poly.entity_id
_entity_poly.type
_entity_poly.pdbx_seq_one_letter_code
_entity_poly.pdbx_strand_id
1 'polypeptide(L)'
;MKDLYQLVNGPWLESHVIPDDRGVDGTFHALRDEAEELVHEIVEKDTGRPGKLYASFMDAEGVNAAGMAPLDADLDRLSAADPEELAQRLGELERTGVGSPVTFWVSKDSGSEDAIAYVIQSGLGLPDEAYYREEAHAETLAAYEKHVAEMLEFLDPARLFGLGAEVAAQRIVGLEKELAAGHWDVVSTRDAVKTYNPVSYTHLTLPTKRIV
;
A
#
# COMPACT_ATOMS: atom_id res chain seq x y z
N MET A 1 -12.78 -34.33 -33.06
CA MET A 1 -13.53 -33.07 -32.90
C MET A 1 -12.49 -32.01 -32.53
N LYS A 2 -12.35 -30.95 -33.31
CA LYS A 2 -11.43 -29.87 -32.91
C LYS A 2 -11.98 -29.23 -31.63
N ASP A 3 -11.13 -29.00 -30.64
CA ASP A 3 -11.48 -28.25 -29.44
C ASP A 3 -11.99 -26.87 -29.83
N LEU A 4 -13.20 -26.53 -29.39
CA LEU A 4 -13.82 -25.24 -29.68
C LEU A 4 -12.96 -24.08 -29.20
N TYR A 5 -12.32 -24.22 -28.05
CA TYR A 5 -11.42 -23.22 -27.50
C TYR A 5 -10.25 -22.94 -28.47
N GLN A 6 -9.59 -23.99 -28.95
CA GLN A 6 -8.51 -23.88 -29.92
C GLN A 6 -8.96 -23.35 -31.27
N LEU A 7 -10.20 -23.66 -31.68
CA LEU A 7 -10.75 -23.14 -32.93
C LEU A 7 -10.98 -21.61 -32.87
N VAL A 8 -11.45 -21.12 -31.74
CA VAL A 8 -11.78 -19.69 -31.55
C VAL A 8 -10.56 -18.86 -31.16
N ASN A 9 -9.75 -19.36 -30.22
CA ASN A 9 -8.66 -18.59 -29.64
C ASN A 9 -7.26 -18.95 -30.21
N GLY A 10 -7.14 -20.07 -30.94
CA GLY A 10 -5.84 -20.54 -31.44
C GLY A 10 -5.06 -19.48 -32.22
N PRO A 11 -5.64 -18.81 -33.24
CA PRO A 11 -4.93 -17.79 -34.00
C PRO A 11 -4.42 -16.62 -33.15
N TRP A 12 -5.20 -16.22 -32.12
CA TRP A 12 -4.77 -15.18 -31.20
C TRP A 12 -3.64 -15.67 -30.29
N LEU A 13 -3.76 -16.87 -29.73
CA LEU A 13 -2.73 -17.46 -28.86
C LEU A 13 -1.40 -17.68 -29.59
N GLU A 14 -1.42 -17.97 -30.90
CA GLU A 14 -0.22 -18.17 -31.71
C GLU A 14 0.50 -16.86 -32.07
N SER A 15 -0.22 -15.74 -32.13
CA SER A 15 0.32 -14.45 -32.60
C SER A 15 0.49 -13.41 -31.50
N HIS A 16 -0.22 -13.57 -30.37
CA HIS A 16 -0.18 -12.60 -29.30
C HIS A 16 1.03 -12.75 -28.39
N VAL A 17 1.68 -11.65 -28.11
CA VAL A 17 2.79 -11.57 -27.14
C VAL A 17 2.29 -10.79 -25.93
N ILE A 18 2.38 -11.41 -24.75
CA ILE A 18 2.07 -10.72 -23.50
C ILE A 18 3.10 -9.60 -23.30
N PRO A 19 2.66 -8.35 -23.06
CA PRO A 19 3.58 -7.26 -22.74
C PRO A 19 4.46 -7.54 -21.53
N ASP A 20 5.69 -7.00 -21.53
CA ASP A 20 6.69 -7.27 -20.47
C ASP A 20 6.29 -6.74 -19.07
N ASP A 21 5.32 -5.83 -19.03
CA ASP A 21 4.82 -5.18 -17.80
C ASP A 21 3.74 -6.00 -17.07
N ARG A 22 3.34 -7.16 -17.61
CA ARG A 22 2.26 -7.96 -17.03
C ARG A 22 2.46 -9.46 -17.22
N GLY A 23 1.94 -10.25 -16.28
CA GLY A 23 2.03 -11.73 -16.32
C GLY A 23 0.87 -12.41 -17.04
N VAL A 24 -0.19 -11.68 -17.36
CA VAL A 24 -1.40 -12.17 -18.06
C VAL A 24 -1.92 -11.09 -19.00
N ASP A 25 -2.56 -11.53 -20.09
CA ASP A 25 -3.20 -10.61 -21.03
C ASP A 25 -4.46 -11.21 -21.64
N GLY A 26 -5.29 -10.36 -22.28
CA GLY A 26 -6.53 -10.76 -22.95
C GLY A 26 -7.45 -9.58 -23.19
N THR A 27 -8.67 -9.88 -23.65
CA THR A 27 -9.65 -8.86 -24.06
C THR A 27 -9.94 -7.81 -22.98
N PHE A 28 -10.01 -8.21 -21.72
CA PHE A 28 -10.24 -7.24 -20.62
C PHE A 28 -9.06 -6.31 -20.40
N HIS A 29 -7.83 -6.77 -20.62
CA HIS A 29 -6.65 -5.92 -20.56
C HIS A 29 -6.63 -4.93 -21.72
N ALA A 30 -6.93 -5.39 -22.93
CA ALA A 30 -7.06 -4.51 -24.10
C ALA A 30 -8.11 -3.41 -23.90
N LEU A 31 -9.29 -3.76 -23.34
CA LEU A 31 -10.33 -2.77 -23.02
C LEU A 31 -9.88 -1.76 -21.95
N ARG A 32 -9.12 -2.22 -20.96
CA ARG A 32 -8.54 -1.33 -19.96
C ARG A 32 -7.54 -0.37 -20.59
N ASP A 33 -6.62 -0.89 -21.39
CA ASP A 33 -5.59 -0.10 -22.06
C ASP A 33 -6.24 0.96 -22.98
N GLU A 34 -7.26 0.59 -23.75
CA GLU A 34 -8.04 1.54 -24.56
C GLU A 34 -8.74 2.61 -23.69
N ALA A 35 -9.29 2.21 -22.54
CA ALA A 35 -9.93 3.16 -21.63
C ALA A 35 -8.90 4.12 -21.00
N GLU A 36 -7.71 3.64 -20.66
CA GLU A 36 -6.61 4.46 -20.15
C GLU A 36 -6.15 5.49 -21.21
N GLU A 37 -6.00 5.07 -22.47
CA GLU A 37 -5.65 5.98 -23.58
C GLU A 37 -6.71 7.07 -23.77
N LEU A 38 -8.02 6.71 -23.76
CA LEU A 38 -9.10 7.68 -23.88
C LEU A 38 -9.15 8.65 -22.70
N VAL A 39 -8.95 8.17 -21.47
CA VAL A 39 -8.88 9.02 -20.28
C VAL A 39 -7.69 9.96 -20.35
N HIS A 40 -6.54 9.48 -20.79
CA HIS A 40 -5.34 10.30 -20.99
C HIS A 40 -5.63 11.45 -21.97
N GLU A 41 -6.19 11.14 -23.14
CA GLU A 41 -6.57 12.17 -24.11
C GLU A 41 -7.57 13.22 -23.56
N ILE A 42 -8.47 12.80 -22.66
CA ILE A 42 -9.43 13.70 -22.05
C ILE A 42 -8.74 14.63 -21.04
N VAL A 43 -7.91 14.09 -20.14
CA VAL A 43 -7.28 14.88 -19.08
C VAL A 43 -6.20 15.84 -19.61
N GLU A 44 -5.51 15.48 -20.70
CA GLU A 44 -4.59 16.39 -21.37
C GLU A 44 -5.26 17.66 -21.90
N LYS A 45 -6.51 17.53 -22.37
CA LYS A 45 -7.29 18.63 -22.94
C LYS A 45 -8.16 19.35 -21.91
N ASP A 46 -8.29 18.78 -20.69
CA ASP A 46 -9.14 19.32 -19.63
C ASP A 46 -8.48 20.53 -18.94
N THR A 47 -9.23 21.61 -18.82
CA THR A 47 -8.82 22.81 -18.07
C THR A 47 -9.42 22.89 -16.66
N GLY A 48 -10.22 21.92 -16.28
CA GLY A 48 -10.84 21.75 -14.97
C GLY A 48 -9.89 21.20 -13.92
N ARG A 49 -10.45 20.71 -12.81
CA ARG A 49 -9.66 20.13 -11.71
C ARG A 49 -8.87 18.88 -12.13
N PRO A 50 -9.45 17.91 -12.87
CA PRO A 50 -8.70 16.73 -13.30
C PRO A 50 -7.48 17.08 -14.16
N GLY A 51 -7.67 17.92 -15.18
CA GLY A 51 -6.57 18.34 -16.05
C GLY A 51 -5.48 19.13 -15.32
N LYS A 52 -5.85 19.99 -14.35
CA LYS A 52 -4.87 20.70 -13.51
C LYS A 52 -4.07 19.75 -12.63
N LEU A 53 -4.72 18.73 -12.06
CA LEU A 53 -4.04 17.70 -11.25
C LEU A 53 -3.07 16.90 -12.13
N TYR A 54 -3.53 16.46 -13.31
CA TYR A 54 -2.68 15.78 -14.28
C TYR A 54 -1.48 16.64 -14.69
N ALA A 55 -1.70 17.89 -15.07
CA ALA A 55 -0.63 18.82 -15.46
C ALA A 55 0.39 19.04 -14.32
N SER A 56 -0.06 19.14 -13.07
CA SER A 56 0.85 19.28 -11.93
C SER A 56 1.68 18.02 -11.66
N PHE A 57 1.12 16.84 -11.93
CA PHE A 57 1.86 15.58 -11.82
C PHE A 57 2.89 15.42 -12.95
N MET A 58 2.58 15.89 -14.14
CA MET A 58 3.47 15.82 -15.31
C MET A 58 4.53 16.92 -15.37
N ASP A 59 4.45 17.92 -14.46
CA ASP A 59 5.46 19.00 -14.36
C ASP A 59 6.71 18.51 -13.62
N ALA A 60 7.54 17.74 -14.32
CA ALA A 60 8.76 17.18 -13.76
C ALA A 60 9.75 18.26 -13.28
N GLU A 61 9.80 19.41 -13.95
CA GLU A 61 10.67 20.52 -13.53
C GLU A 61 10.17 21.14 -12.22
N GLY A 62 8.87 21.39 -12.11
CA GLY A 62 8.24 21.89 -10.87
C GLY A 62 8.37 20.92 -9.71
N VAL A 63 8.13 19.63 -9.95
CA VAL A 63 8.28 18.57 -8.93
C VAL A 63 9.73 18.48 -8.44
N ASN A 64 10.71 18.47 -9.35
CA ASN A 64 12.12 18.43 -9.00
C ASN A 64 12.56 19.70 -8.23
N ALA A 65 12.07 20.87 -8.65
CA ALA A 65 12.38 22.13 -7.96
C ALA A 65 11.76 22.20 -6.55
N ALA A 66 10.59 21.64 -6.36
CA ALA A 66 9.92 21.57 -5.05
C ALA A 66 10.63 20.63 -4.08
N GLY A 67 11.22 19.54 -4.58
CA GLY A 67 11.92 18.53 -3.76
C GLY A 67 11.03 18.03 -2.62
N MET A 68 11.58 17.97 -1.40
CA MET A 68 10.88 17.50 -0.20
C MET A 68 10.03 18.57 0.49
N ALA A 69 10.14 19.84 0.09
CA ALA A 69 9.45 20.95 0.78
C ALA A 69 7.93 20.78 0.95
N PRO A 70 7.18 20.19 0.00
CA PRO A 70 5.76 19.93 0.18
C PRO A 70 5.42 18.96 1.32
N LEU A 71 6.36 18.10 1.73
CA LEU A 71 6.18 17.11 2.79
C LEU A 71 6.63 17.60 4.16
N ASP A 72 7.33 18.73 4.25
CA ASP A 72 7.89 19.23 5.52
C ASP A 72 6.85 19.35 6.63
N ALA A 73 5.67 19.89 6.32
CA ALA A 73 4.60 20.06 7.30
C ALA A 73 4.04 18.73 7.83
N ASP A 74 4.02 17.68 7.02
CA ASP A 74 3.57 16.36 7.43
C ASP A 74 4.67 15.63 8.21
N LEU A 75 5.92 15.76 7.78
CA LEU A 75 7.08 15.21 8.48
C LEU A 75 7.26 15.85 9.87
N ASP A 76 6.99 17.13 10.03
CA ASP A 76 7.04 17.82 11.33
C ASP A 76 6.02 17.28 12.34
N ARG A 77 4.93 16.69 11.86
CA ARG A 77 3.88 16.09 12.69
C ARG A 77 4.19 14.67 13.13
N LEU A 78 5.24 14.02 12.59
CA LEU A 78 5.54 12.61 12.88
C LEU A 78 6.14 12.40 14.28
N SER A 79 6.60 13.45 14.97
CA SER A 79 7.09 13.31 16.34
C SER A 79 5.93 13.00 17.30
N ALA A 80 6.11 11.98 18.13
CA ALA A 80 5.17 11.60 19.18
C ALA A 80 5.94 11.43 20.50
N ALA A 81 5.39 11.96 21.59
CA ALA A 81 6.02 11.91 22.91
C ALA A 81 5.75 10.58 23.62
N ASP A 82 4.62 9.93 23.30
CA ASP A 82 4.18 8.69 23.92
C ASP A 82 3.33 7.83 22.94
N PRO A 83 3.00 6.58 23.32
CA PRO A 83 2.21 5.68 22.45
C PRO A 83 0.81 6.19 22.12
N GLU A 84 0.17 6.99 22.97
CA GLU A 84 -1.17 7.52 22.73
C GLU A 84 -1.12 8.60 21.65
N GLU A 85 -0.15 9.51 21.74
CA GLU A 85 0.09 10.51 20.70
C GLU A 85 0.49 9.84 19.38
N LEU A 86 1.32 8.79 19.42
CA LEU A 86 1.68 8.02 18.22
C LEU A 86 0.44 7.42 17.55
N ALA A 87 -0.46 6.79 18.31
CA ALA A 87 -1.69 6.23 17.77
C ALA A 87 -2.58 7.29 17.13
N GLN A 88 -2.69 8.47 17.74
CA GLN A 88 -3.41 9.60 17.17
C GLN A 88 -2.78 10.06 15.85
N ARG A 89 -1.45 10.21 15.80
CA ARG A 89 -0.73 10.60 14.57
C ARG A 89 -0.90 9.60 13.44
N LEU A 90 -0.83 8.31 13.74
CA LEU A 90 -1.07 7.26 12.76
C LEU A 90 -2.49 7.34 12.17
N GLY A 91 -3.51 7.57 13.03
CA GLY A 91 -4.88 7.75 12.57
C GLY A 91 -5.09 9.04 11.73
N GLU A 92 -4.37 10.13 12.04
CA GLU A 92 -4.38 11.35 11.23
C GLU A 92 -3.77 11.11 9.84
N LEU A 93 -2.65 10.40 9.77
CA LEU A 93 -1.96 10.05 8.54
C LEU A 93 -2.79 9.11 7.65
N GLU A 94 -3.44 8.12 8.24
CA GLU A 94 -4.29 7.17 7.49
C GLU A 94 -5.45 7.89 6.79
N ARG A 95 -6.00 8.94 7.38
CA ARG A 95 -7.02 9.79 6.72
C ARG A 95 -6.51 10.50 5.47
N THR A 96 -5.20 10.66 5.33
CA THR A 96 -4.56 11.25 4.15
C THR A 96 -3.98 10.21 3.18
N GLY A 97 -4.22 8.90 3.46
CA GLY A 97 -3.78 7.81 2.61
C GLY A 97 -2.40 7.26 2.93
N VAL A 98 -1.78 7.68 4.05
CA VAL A 98 -0.51 7.12 4.53
C VAL A 98 -0.79 5.88 5.36
N GLY A 99 -0.24 4.73 4.98
CA GLY A 99 -0.46 3.46 5.65
C GLY A 99 0.05 3.45 7.10
N SER A 100 -0.63 2.70 7.95
CA SER A 100 -0.26 2.44 9.34
C SER A 100 -0.17 0.93 9.61
N PRO A 101 0.30 0.47 10.78
CA PRO A 101 0.35 -0.97 11.11
C PRO A 101 -0.99 -1.69 11.03
N VAL A 102 -2.09 -0.95 11.08
CA VAL A 102 -3.46 -1.43 10.84
C VAL A 102 -4.15 -0.48 9.88
N THR A 103 -5.05 -0.99 9.06
CA THR A 103 -5.90 -0.15 8.22
C THR A 103 -7.37 -0.34 8.56
N PHE A 104 -8.15 0.69 8.31
CA PHE A 104 -9.58 0.73 8.64
C PHE A 104 -10.40 0.97 7.39
N TRP A 105 -11.47 0.24 7.24
CA TRP A 105 -12.49 0.56 6.26
C TRP A 105 -13.89 0.28 6.82
N VAL A 106 -14.89 0.90 6.22
CA VAL A 106 -16.29 0.66 6.58
C VAL A 106 -16.96 -0.11 5.43
N SER A 107 -17.57 -1.22 5.75
CA SER A 107 -18.31 -2.05 4.79
C SER A 107 -19.51 -2.71 5.47
N LYS A 108 -20.38 -3.32 4.65
CA LYS A 108 -21.47 -4.15 5.18
C LYS A 108 -20.91 -5.30 5.98
N ASP A 109 -21.48 -5.54 7.15
CA ASP A 109 -21.18 -6.71 7.96
C ASP A 109 -21.57 -8.01 7.26
N SER A 110 -20.72 -9.03 7.37
CA SER A 110 -21.01 -10.37 6.82
C SER A 110 -22.12 -11.09 7.57
N GLY A 111 -22.37 -10.73 8.84
CA GLY A 111 -23.33 -11.37 9.73
C GLY A 111 -24.65 -10.59 9.93
N SER A 112 -24.76 -9.37 9.42
CA SER A 112 -25.94 -8.52 9.58
C SER A 112 -26.16 -7.58 8.38
N GLU A 113 -27.20 -6.73 8.44
CA GLU A 113 -27.46 -5.69 7.44
C GLU A 113 -26.77 -4.35 7.79
N ASP A 114 -26.06 -4.29 8.90
CA ASP A 114 -25.41 -3.08 9.38
C ASP A 114 -24.08 -2.82 8.67
N ALA A 115 -23.63 -1.57 8.67
CA ALA A 115 -22.28 -1.21 8.30
C ALA A 115 -21.38 -1.23 9.54
N ILE A 116 -20.23 -1.89 9.44
CA ILE A 116 -19.24 -1.98 10.52
C ILE A 116 -17.86 -1.51 10.06
N ALA A 117 -17.04 -1.11 11.02
CA ALA A 117 -15.64 -0.84 10.76
C ALA A 117 -14.83 -2.14 10.81
N TYR A 118 -14.10 -2.40 9.75
CA TYR A 118 -13.11 -3.48 9.68
C TYR A 118 -11.74 -2.94 10.05
N VAL A 119 -11.00 -3.70 10.85
CA VAL A 119 -9.59 -3.46 11.18
C VAL A 119 -8.77 -4.58 10.57
N ILE A 120 -7.80 -4.24 9.74
CA ILE A 120 -7.03 -5.20 8.95
C ILE A 120 -5.54 -4.99 9.20
N GLN A 121 -4.79 -6.09 9.25
CA GLN A 121 -3.33 -6.05 9.34
C GLN A 121 -2.74 -5.30 8.14
N SER A 122 -1.77 -4.41 8.39
CA SER A 122 -1.13 -3.55 7.40
C SER A 122 0.26 -3.15 7.88
N GLY A 123 0.89 -2.15 7.25
CA GLY A 123 2.16 -1.58 7.70
C GLY A 123 3.40 -2.27 7.16
N LEU A 124 3.26 -3.05 6.09
CA LEU A 124 4.38 -3.63 5.36
C LEU A 124 4.60 -2.86 4.06
N GLY A 125 5.83 -2.59 3.70
CA GLY A 125 6.19 -1.97 2.43
C GLY A 125 6.26 -2.96 1.26
N LEU A 126 6.45 -4.25 1.54
CA LEU A 126 6.33 -5.34 0.57
C LEU A 126 4.91 -5.96 0.62
N PRO A 127 4.48 -6.70 -0.41
CA PRO A 127 3.07 -7.09 -0.60
C PRO A 127 2.44 -7.87 0.54
N ASP A 128 3.19 -8.77 1.19
CA ASP A 128 2.71 -9.60 2.29
C ASP A 128 3.84 -10.09 3.20
N GLU A 129 3.48 -10.82 4.24
CA GLU A 129 4.41 -11.32 5.26
C GLU A 129 5.43 -12.35 4.74
N ALA A 130 5.12 -13.06 3.64
CA ALA A 130 6.01 -14.06 3.06
C ALA A 130 7.33 -13.44 2.60
N TYR A 131 7.28 -12.21 2.09
CA TYR A 131 8.48 -11.46 1.67
C TYR A 131 9.47 -11.19 2.81
N TYR A 132 9.01 -11.21 4.05
CA TYR A 132 9.83 -11.00 5.25
C TYR A 132 10.27 -12.30 5.93
N ARG A 133 9.60 -13.43 5.62
CA ARG A 133 9.77 -14.71 6.31
C ARG A 133 10.47 -15.77 5.48
N GLU A 134 10.24 -15.78 4.15
CA GLU A 134 10.64 -16.86 3.27
C GLU A 134 11.95 -16.54 2.55
N GLU A 135 12.88 -17.51 2.55
CA GLU A 135 14.18 -17.36 1.89
C GLU A 135 14.07 -17.10 0.38
N ALA A 136 12.99 -17.59 -0.24
CA ALA A 136 12.69 -17.33 -1.65
C ALA A 136 12.60 -15.83 -1.99
N HIS A 137 12.31 -14.97 -1.03
CA HIS A 137 12.18 -13.53 -1.19
C HIS A 137 13.36 -12.73 -0.65
N ALA A 138 14.45 -13.37 -0.22
CA ALA A 138 15.59 -12.71 0.43
C ALA A 138 16.24 -11.63 -0.46
N GLU A 139 16.35 -11.87 -1.76
CA GLU A 139 16.90 -10.88 -2.70
C GLU A 139 15.98 -9.65 -2.84
N THR A 140 14.66 -9.86 -2.91
CA THR A 140 13.67 -8.78 -2.95
C THR A 140 13.70 -7.95 -1.67
N LEU A 141 13.79 -8.61 -0.52
CA LEU A 141 13.87 -7.92 0.77
C LEU A 141 15.15 -7.08 0.90
N ALA A 142 16.29 -7.61 0.41
CA ALA A 142 17.54 -6.86 0.40
C ALA A 142 17.48 -5.64 -0.54
N ALA A 143 16.87 -5.81 -1.72
CA ALA A 143 16.66 -4.70 -2.66
C ALA A 143 15.72 -3.64 -2.08
N TYR A 144 14.68 -4.05 -1.37
CA TYR A 144 13.76 -3.16 -0.67
C TYR A 144 14.47 -2.35 0.44
N GLU A 145 15.28 -3.00 1.28
CA GLU A 145 16.06 -2.30 2.32
C GLU A 145 16.97 -1.23 1.72
N LYS A 146 17.65 -1.55 0.62
CA LYS A 146 18.47 -0.59 -0.13
C LYS A 146 17.63 0.56 -0.68
N HIS A 147 16.47 0.28 -1.27
CA HIS A 147 15.55 1.31 -1.76
C HIS A 147 15.07 2.23 -0.64
N VAL A 148 14.72 1.69 0.52
CA VAL A 148 14.34 2.49 1.70
C VAL A 148 15.50 3.43 2.11
N ALA A 149 16.74 2.94 2.10
CA ALA A 149 17.90 3.78 2.41
C ALA A 149 18.06 4.93 1.39
N GLU A 150 17.95 4.63 0.10
CA GLU A 150 18.01 5.64 -0.97
C GLU A 150 16.90 6.70 -0.82
N MET A 151 15.69 6.29 -0.46
CA MET A 151 14.58 7.23 -0.19
C MET A 151 14.83 8.11 1.04
N LEU A 152 15.45 7.56 2.09
CA LEU A 152 15.77 8.32 3.30
C LEU A 152 16.88 9.35 3.09
N GLU A 153 17.72 9.21 2.06
CA GLU A 153 18.74 10.21 1.70
C GLU A 153 18.14 11.55 1.26
N PHE A 154 16.88 11.58 0.83
CA PHE A 154 16.17 12.82 0.51
C PHE A 154 15.76 13.62 1.76
N LEU A 155 15.78 12.99 2.95
CA LEU A 155 15.44 13.68 4.20
C LEU A 155 16.63 14.41 4.79
N ASP A 156 16.35 15.52 5.50
CA ASP A 156 17.35 16.16 6.36
C ASP A 156 17.85 15.13 7.39
N PRO A 157 19.17 14.93 7.53
CA PRO A 157 19.75 14.02 8.51
C PRO A 157 19.27 14.25 9.96
N ALA A 158 18.89 15.47 10.32
CA ALA A 158 18.30 15.77 11.62
C ALA A 158 16.99 15.02 11.87
N ARG A 159 16.20 14.74 10.81
CA ARG A 159 14.94 13.97 10.88
C ARG A 159 15.17 12.48 11.10
N LEU A 160 16.38 12.00 10.86
CA LEU A 160 16.78 10.61 11.10
C LEU A 160 17.37 10.41 12.50
N PHE A 161 17.16 11.34 13.42
CA PHE A 161 17.64 11.27 14.81
C PHE A 161 19.15 11.00 14.95
N GLY A 162 19.94 11.52 14.02
CA GLY A 162 21.40 11.31 13.97
C GLY A 162 21.84 9.96 13.43
N LEU A 163 20.92 9.17 12.88
CA LEU A 163 21.23 7.92 12.18
C LEU A 163 21.61 8.22 10.72
N GLY A 164 22.50 7.39 10.14
CA GLY A 164 22.65 7.35 8.70
C GLY A 164 21.46 6.65 8.04
N ALA A 165 21.19 6.98 6.76
CA ALA A 165 20.06 6.43 6.01
C ALA A 165 20.02 4.90 5.98
N GLU A 166 21.17 4.23 5.83
CA GLU A 166 21.30 2.77 5.88
C GLU A 166 20.86 2.19 7.23
N VAL A 167 21.32 2.79 8.35
CA VAL A 167 20.96 2.33 9.70
C VAL A 167 19.47 2.57 9.97
N ALA A 168 18.93 3.68 9.50
CA ALA A 168 17.51 3.98 9.59
C ALA A 168 16.67 2.98 8.78
N ALA A 169 17.08 2.65 7.56
CA ALA A 169 16.44 1.63 6.72
C ALA A 169 16.43 0.25 7.39
N GLN A 170 17.55 -0.17 7.95
CA GLN A 170 17.63 -1.43 8.70
C GLN A 170 16.64 -1.48 9.87
N ARG A 171 16.46 -0.36 10.59
CA ARG A 171 15.49 -0.28 11.68
C ARG A 171 14.05 -0.34 11.18
N ILE A 172 13.73 0.33 10.06
CA ILE A 172 12.41 0.29 9.44
C ILE A 172 12.10 -1.14 9.01
N VAL A 173 12.96 -1.77 8.23
CA VAL A 173 12.76 -3.15 7.77
C VAL A 173 12.76 -4.13 8.95
N GLY A 174 13.52 -3.87 10.00
CA GLY A 174 13.48 -4.63 11.25
C GLY A 174 12.10 -4.56 11.92
N LEU A 175 11.50 -3.37 12.02
CA LEU A 175 10.15 -3.19 12.54
C LEU A 175 9.11 -3.90 11.65
N GLU A 176 9.22 -3.77 10.34
CA GLU A 176 8.32 -4.48 9.41
C GLU A 176 8.43 -6.01 9.54
N LYS A 177 9.62 -6.55 9.77
CA LYS A 177 9.81 -7.98 10.09
C LYS A 177 9.07 -8.41 11.36
N GLU A 178 9.09 -7.57 12.40
CA GLU A 178 8.34 -7.83 13.63
C GLU A 178 6.83 -7.76 13.41
N LEU A 179 6.34 -6.79 12.65
CA LEU A 179 4.95 -6.71 12.23
C LEU A 179 4.55 -7.94 11.40
N ALA A 180 5.33 -8.28 10.38
CA ALA A 180 5.10 -9.45 9.54
C ALA A 180 5.07 -10.75 10.34
N ALA A 181 5.87 -10.87 11.41
CA ALA A 181 5.83 -12.04 12.30
C ALA A 181 4.48 -12.21 13.01
N GLY A 182 3.76 -11.11 13.27
CA GLY A 182 2.42 -11.12 13.85
C GLY A 182 1.28 -11.28 12.84
N HIS A 183 1.53 -11.06 11.55
CA HIS A 183 0.51 -11.16 10.51
C HIS A 183 0.05 -12.61 10.28
N TRP A 184 -1.20 -12.79 9.96
CA TRP A 184 -1.69 -14.03 9.36
C TRP A 184 -1.12 -14.18 7.96
N ASP A 185 -0.90 -15.42 7.54
CA ASP A 185 -0.47 -15.70 6.18
C ASP A 185 -1.55 -15.34 5.15
N VAL A 186 -1.11 -15.01 3.93
CA VAL A 186 -1.98 -14.55 2.84
C VAL A 186 -3.07 -15.56 2.47
N VAL A 187 -2.85 -16.85 2.68
CA VAL A 187 -3.86 -17.90 2.42
C VAL A 187 -4.93 -17.88 3.49
N SER A 188 -4.53 -17.78 4.76
CA SER A 188 -5.45 -17.67 5.90
C SER A 188 -6.33 -16.43 5.84
N THR A 189 -5.81 -15.30 5.33
CA THR A 189 -6.60 -14.06 5.19
C THR A 189 -7.71 -14.15 4.13
N ARG A 190 -7.68 -15.14 3.24
CA ARG A 190 -8.75 -15.40 2.26
C ARG A 190 -9.92 -16.21 2.80
N ASP A 191 -9.79 -16.78 4.00
CA ASP A 191 -10.86 -17.51 4.65
C ASP A 191 -11.82 -16.54 5.35
N ALA A 192 -12.95 -16.26 4.68
CA ALA A 192 -13.95 -15.31 5.17
C ALA A 192 -14.61 -15.70 6.51
N VAL A 193 -14.59 -16.99 6.87
CA VAL A 193 -15.12 -17.46 8.16
C VAL A 193 -14.08 -17.24 9.25
N LYS A 194 -12.83 -17.59 8.98
CA LYS A 194 -11.73 -17.43 9.93
C LYS A 194 -11.43 -15.96 10.22
N THR A 195 -11.53 -15.09 9.22
CA THR A 195 -11.27 -13.65 9.35
C THR A 195 -12.44 -12.86 9.95
N TYR A 196 -13.64 -13.48 10.09
CA TYR A 196 -14.77 -12.82 10.72
C TYR A 196 -14.68 -12.93 12.24
N ASN A 197 -14.14 -11.91 12.89
CA ASN A 197 -13.96 -11.83 14.34
C ASN A 197 -14.61 -10.56 14.88
N PRO A 198 -15.96 -10.51 14.97
CA PRO A 198 -16.66 -9.32 15.43
C PRO A 198 -16.35 -9.01 16.89
N VAL A 199 -16.02 -7.75 17.17
CA VAL A 199 -15.72 -7.26 18.51
C VAL A 199 -16.70 -6.16 18.87
N SER A 200 -17.43 -6.32 19.98
CA SER A 200 -18.30 -5.27 20.49
C SER A 200 -17.53 -4.24 21.33
N TYR A 201 -18.10 -3.05 21.49
CA TYR A 201 -17.54 -1.99 22.32
C TYR A 201 -17.24 -2.45 23.75
N THR A 202 -18.05 -3.34 24.30
CA THR A 202 -17.83 -3.92 25.63
C THR A 202 -16.54 -4.75 25.72
N HIS A 203 -16.14 -5.42 24.64
CA HIS A 203 -14.87 -6.16 24.58
C HIS A 203 -13.67 -5.22 24.47
N LEU A 204 -13.81 -4.11 23.77
CA LEU A 204 -12.75 -3.10 23.63
C LEU A 204 -12.48 -2.32 24.92
N THR A 205 -13.50 -2.13 25.76
CA THR A 205 -13.37 -1.27 26.95
C THR A 205 -13.05 -2.03 28.24
N LEU A 206 -13.37 -3.30 28.34
CA LEU A 206 -13.13 -4.09 29.56
C LEU A 206 -11.63 -4.31 29.89
N PRO A 207 -10.73 -4.54 28.95
CA PRO A 207 -9.30 -4.68 29.25
C PRO A 207 -8.64 -3.39 29.73
N THR A 208 -9.04 -2.24 29.22
CA THR A 208 -8.43 -0.95 29.56
C THR A 208 -8.73 -0.49 30.99
N LYS A 209 -9.79 -0.99 31.62
CA LYS A 209 -10.11 -0.73 33.04
C LYS A 209 -9.34 -1.60 34.03
N ARG A 210 -8.55 -2.56 33.57
CA ARG A 210 -7.75 -3.45 34.44
C ARG A 210 -6.26 -3.10 34.50
N ILE A 211 -5.85 -2.04 33.81
CA ILE A 211 -4.47 -1.54 33.85
C ILE A 211 -4.49 -0.17 34.57
N VAL A 212 -4.94 -0.18 35.81
CA VAL A 212 -4.71 0.87 36.79
C VAL A 212 -4.27 0.18 38.09
#